data_636c39c0a67236132c7a2eeac72f8420
#
_entry.id   636c39c0a67236132c7a2eeac72f8420
#
_cell.length_a   1.000
_cell.length_b   1.000
_cell.length_c   1.000
_cell.angle_alpha   90.00
_cell.angle_beta   90.00
_cell.angle_gamma   90.00
#
_symmetry.space_group_name_H-M   'P 1'
#
loop_
_entity.id
_entity.type
_entity.pdbx_description
1 polymer ?
#
loop_
_entity_poly.entity_id
_entity_poly.type
_entity_poly.pdbx_seq_one_letter_code
_entity_poly.pdbx_strand_id
1 'polypeptide(L)'
;MYTEFRVAKRGDTMIYLDQAATSYPKPPKVGQAMCETLHSAGNSGRGAHHFSLAASRIAYGARAELAAFFGAENPSCIAFTANATESLNLALSGVLNPGDHVITTELEHNSVLRPLYILENRGVEVTILPATRAGNVDFPSLLPEQLRPNTKAIVVTHASNVTGSMIDMEYVGEFCQERGLIFILDAAQTAGFYSYELKKSPIDILCFTGHKGLYGPQGVGGIYVKPGITVRPLKVGGSGIQTFSRTHPSQMPEALEAGTLNLPGIAGLRAGVDYVKNVGLHRIRQQEWDLTSYFHTEVTKIPGVEVYGDFSSPQRCPIVALNIHGFESSLMSQALAEEFSIYTRSGGHCAPLMHGALGTGEMGALRFSFSHLNTREELETTLGALRDLSSREWEDFL
;
A
#
# COMPACT_ATOMS: atom_id res chain seq x y z
N MET A 1 -29.12 -23.31 -7.08
CA MET A 1 -28.07 -24.28 -7.46
C MET A 1 -26.80 -23.47 -7.68
N TYR A 2 -26.03 -23.21 -6.62
CA TYR A 2 -24.79 -22.48 -6.70
C TYR A 2 -23.70 -23.52 -6.99
N THR A 3 -23.19 -23.49 -8.21
CA THR A 3 -22.01 -24.28 -8.60
C THR A 3 -20.86 -23.89 -7.67
N GLU A 4 -20.34 -24.86 -6.94
CA GLU A 4 -19.10 -24.74 -6.17
C GLU A 4 -18.01 -24.14 -7.06
N PHE A 5 -17.55 -22.94 -6.71
CA PHE A 5 -16.28 -22.45 -7.23
C PHE A 5 -15.21 -23.43 -6.79
N ARG A 6 -14.74 -24.27 -7.70
CA ARG A 6 -13.58 -25.14 -7.48
C ARG A 6 -12.37 -24.21 -7.23
N VAL A 7 -12.08 -23.98 -5.96
CA VAL A 7 -10.72 -23.66 -5.53
C VAL A 7 -9.82 -24.78 -6.09
N ALA A 8 -8.67 -24.41 -6.67
CA ALA A 8 -7.72 -25.32 -7.29
C ALA A 8 -7.61 -26.64 -6.51
N LYS A 9 -7.56 -27.75 -7.23
CA LYS A 9 -7.50 -29.09 -6.64
C LYS A 9 -6.43 -29.11 -5.55
N ARG A 10 -6.82 -29.49 -4.33
CA ARG A 10 -5.90 -29.92 -3.27
C ARG A 10 -5.10 -31.09 -3.79
N GLY A 11 -3.92 -30.82 -4.34
CA GLY A 11 -2.97 -31.82 -4.84
C GLY A 11 -1.53 -31.31 -4.75
N ASP A 12 -1.30 -30.07 -5.23
CA ASP A 12 -0.02 -29.41 -5.08
C ASP A 12 -0.20 -28.24 -4.10
N THR A 13 0.60 -28.23 -3.04
CA THR A 13 0.60 -27.17 -2.02
C THR A 13 1.10 -25.87 -2.66
N MET A 14 0.15 -25.01 -3.08
CA MET A 14 0.45 -23.69 -3.63
C MET A 14 1.08 -22.82 -2.55
N ILE A 15 2.27 -22.29 -2.81
CA ILE A 15 2.97 -21.35 -1.93
C ILE A 15 2.85 -19.93 -2.51
N TYR A 16 2.17 -19.02 -1.81
CA TYR A 16 1.95 -17.65 -2.27
C TYR A 16 2.82 -16.66 -1.50
N LEU A 17 3.82 -16.08 -2.17
CA LEU A 17 4.82 -15.17 -1.62
C LEU A 17 4.83 -13.80 -2.34
N ASP A 18 3.67 -13.36 -2.88
CA ASP A 18 3.49 -12.03 -3.49
C ASP A 18 2.48 -11.17 -2.68
N GLN A 19 2.56 -11.23 -1.36
CA GLN A 19 1.65 -10.54 -0.43
C GLN A 19 1.71 -9.01 -0.56
N ALA A 20 2.87 -8.45 -0.93
CA ALA A 20 3.04 -7.01 -1.14
C ALA A 20 2.32 -6.48 -2.40
N ALA A 21 1.93 -7.35 -3.34
CA ALA A 21 1.06 -6.99 -4.44
C ALA A 21 -0.41 -7.00 -4.01
N THR A 22 -0.86 -8.08 -3.39
CA THR A 22 -2.20 -8.21 -2.77
C THR A 22 -2.17 -9.36 -1.77
N SER A 23 -2.83 -9.22 -0.62
CA SER A 23 -2.87 -10.33 0.35
C SER A 23 -3.71 -11.50 -0.17
N TYR A 24 -3.22 -12.72 0.05
CA TYR A 24 -3.89 -13.98 -0.29
C TYR A 24 -3.49 -15.08 0.72
N PRO A 25 -4.46 -15.95 1.13
CA PRO A 25 -5.90 -15.85 0.89
C PRO A 25 -6.54 -14.70 1.69
N LYS A 26 -7.74 -14.28 1.26
CA LYS A 26 -8.55 -13.35 2.06
C LYS A 26 -9.25 -14.08 3.20
N PRO A 27 -9.41 -13.45 4.38
CA PRO A 27 -10.24 -14.01 5.44
C PRO A 27 -11.66 -14.30 4.95
N PRO A 28 -12.26 -15.45 5.28
CA PRO A 28 -13.58 -15.85 4.75
C PRO A 28 -14.68 -14.82 4.98
N LYS A 29 -14.64 -14.11 6.11
CA LYS A 29 -15.60 -13.04 6.43
C LYS A 29 -15.59 -11.87 5.45
N VAL A 30 -14.48 -11.65 4.73
CA VAL A 30 -14.41 -10.59 3.70
C VAL A 30 -15.37 -10.89 2.56
N GLY A 31 -15.27 -12.07 1.97
CA GLY A 31 -16.19 -12.50 0.91
C GLY A 31 -17.64 -12.58 1.38
N GLN A 32 -17.86 -13.08 2.59
CA GLN A 32 -19.20 -13.16 3.20
C GLN A 32 -19.83 -11.77 3.32
N ALA A 33 -19.13 -10.78 3.89
CA ALA A 33 -19.63 -9.42 4.05
C ALA A 33 -19.96 -8.75 2.70
N MET A 34 -19.15 -9.00 1.67
CA MET A 34 -19.42 -8.51 0.31
C MET A 34 -20.73 -9.10 -0.24
N CYS A 35 -20.90 -10.42 -0.16
CA CYS A 35 -22.11 -11.11 -0.63
C CYS A 35 -23.37 -10.65 0.13
N GLU A 36 -23.31 -10.58 1.45
CA GLU A 36 -24.41 -10.09 2.28
C GLU A 36 -24.84 -8.67 1.90
N THR A 37 -23.87 -7.78 1.63
CA THR A 37 -24.14 -6.40 1.22
C THR A 37 -24.86 -6.33 -0.12
N LEU A 38 -24.51 -7.18 -1.10
CA LEU A 38 -25.21 -7.25 -2.40
C LEU A 38 -26.68 -7.62 -2.27
N HIS A 39 -27.04 -8.38 -1.24
CA HIS A 39 -28.43 -8.84 -1.02
C HIS A 39 -29.22 -7.96 -0.05
N SER A 40 -28.57 -7.12 0.77
CA SER A 40 -29.24 -6.41 1.87
C SER A 40 -29.21 -4.89 1.76
N ALA A 41 -28.35 -4.32 0.91
CA ALA A 41 -28.17 -2.88 0.81
C ALA A 41 -28.55 -2.32 -0.56
N GLY A 42 -29.20 -1.15 -0.54
CA GLY A 42 -29.45 -0.34 -1.72
C GLY A 42 -28.41 0.76 -1.90
N ASN A 43 -28.84 1.91 -2.47
CA ASN A 43 -28.00 3.09 -2.56
C ASN A 43 -27.98 3.85 -1.22
N SER A 44 -26.82 4.26 -0.74
CA SER A 44 -26.63 5.07 0.48
C SER A 44 -27.11 6.53 0.36
N GLY A 45 -27.66 6.93 -0.78
CA GLY A 45 -28.31 8.22 -0.96
C GLY A 45 -29.58 8.37 -0.11
N ARG A 46 -30.21 9.54 -0.15
CA ARG A 46 -31.32 10.05 0.71
C ARG A 46 -32.61 9.21 0.81
N GLY A 47 -32.58 7.92 0.53
CA GLY A 47 -33.75 7.05 0.70
C GLY A 47 -34.06 6.84 2.19
N ALA A 48 -35.35 7.00 2.58
CA ALA A 48 -35.80 6.71 3.94
C ALA A 48 -36.18 5.25 4.17
N HIS A 49 -36.11 4.40 3.14
CA HIS A 49 -36.44 2.99 3.25
C HIS A 49 -35.26 2.15 3.79
N HIS A 50 -35.55 0.99 4.33
CA HIS A 50 -34.58 0.15 5.05
C HIS A 50 -33.32 -0.20 4.25
N PHE A 51 -33.38 -0.40 2.93
CA PHE A 51 -32.23 -0.68 2.09
C PHE A 51 -31.25 0.50 2.00
N SER A 52 -31.75 1.75 1.90
CA SER A 52 -30.90 2.93 1.93
C SER A 52 -30.28 3.17 3.30
N LEU A 53 -31.04 2.95 4.36
CA LEU A 53 -30.53 3.06 5.73
C LEU A 53 -29.47 1.98 6.01
N ALA A 54 -29.66 0.76 5.53
CA ALA A 54 -28.66 -0.32 5.61
C ALA A 54 -27.36 0.10 4.90
N ALA A 55 -27.46 0.61 3.68
CA ALA A 55 -26.31 1.09 2.91
C ALA A 55 -25.55 2.21 3.62
N SER A 56 -26.26 3.19 4.18
CA SER A 56 -25.64 4.29 4.95
C SER A 56 -24.95 3.80 6.22
N ARG A 57 -25.55 2.80 6.91
CA ARG A 57 -24.93 2.17 8.09
C ARG A 57 -23.67 1.39 7.75
N ILE A 58 -23.64 0.70 6.59
CA ILE A 58 -22.44 -0.01 6.13
C ILE A 58 -21.31 0.99 5.86
N ALA A 59 -21.56 2.04 5.08
CA ALA A 59 -20.55 3.04 4.75
C ALA A 59 -20.05 3.77 6.01
N TYR A 60 -20.95 4.25 6.87
CA TYR A 60 -20.58 4.92 8.10
C TYR A 60 -19.84 3.99 9.08
N GLY A 61 -20.33 2.76 9.27
CA GLY A 61 -19.71 1.79 10.16
C GLY A 61 -18.30 1.39 9.73
N ALA A 62 -18.06 1.23 8.43
CA ALA A 62 -16.73 0.96 7.89
C ALA A 62 -15.78 2.17 8.10
N ARG A 63 -16.29 3.38 7.89
CA ARG A 63 -15.54 4.62 8.10
C ARG A 63 -15.17 4.82 9.58
N ALA A 64 -16.12 4.57 10.48
CA ALA A 64 -15.90 4.62 11.91
C ALA A 64 -14.85 3.59 12.38
N GLU A 65 -14.90 2.38 11.82
CA GLU A 65 -13.93 1.32 12.11
C GLU A 65 -12.52 1.69 11.63
N LEU A 66 -12.39 2.24 10.41
CA LEU A 66 -11.11 2.73 9.89
C LEU A 66 -10.56 3.91 10.72
N ALA A 67 -11.43 4.84 11.11
CA ALA A 67 -11.02 5.97 11.95
C ALA A 67 -10.48 5.47 13.32
N ALA A 68 -11.17 4.52 13.94
CA ALA A 68 -10.72 3.90 15.18
C ALA A 68 -9.42 3.10 14.99
N PHE A 69 -9.30 2.38 13.87
CA PHE A 69 -8.11 1.57 13.55
C PHE A 69 -6.86 2.43 13.33
N PHE A 70 -7.01 3.57 12.66
CA PHE A 70 -5.90 4.50 12.42
C PHE A 70 -5.72 5.55 13.52
N GLY A 71 -6.54 5.54 14.57
CA GLY A 71 -6.48 6.55 15.64
C GLY A 71 -6.77 7.98 15.16
N ALA A 72 -7.70 8.13 14.21
CA ALA A 72 -8.12 9.42 13.68
C ALA A 72 -9.10 10.15 14.63
N GLU A 73 -9.25 11.48 14.48
CA GLU A 73 -10.10 12.33 15.33
C GLU A 73 -11.58 11.94 15.27
N ASN A 74 -12.06 11.67 14.06
CA ASN A 74 -13.43 11.27 13.81
C ASN A 74 -13.59 10.58 12.44
N PRO A 75 -14.70 9.87 12.21
CA PRO A 75 -14.93 9.18 10.93
C PRO A 75 -14.94 10.09 9.70
N SER A 76 -15.36 11.35 9.81
CA SER A 76 -15.43 12.25 8.66
C SER A 76 -14.07 12.65 8.09
N CYS A 77 -12.97 12.40 8.81
CA CYS A 77 -11.61 12.59 8.29
C CYS A 77 -11.21 11.57 7.21
N ILE A 78 -12.00 10.50 7.02
CA ILE A 78 -11.69 9.44 6.06
C ILE A 78 -12.69 9.49 4.90
N ALA A 79 -12.18 9.52 3.67
CA ALA A 79 -12.96 9.31 2.46
C ALA A 79 -12.54 8.02 1.76
N PHE A 80 -13.51 7.31 1.15
CA PHE A 80 -13.25 6.10 0.38
C PHE A 80 -12.77 6.44 -1.03
N THR A 81 -11.84 5.65 -1.51
CA THR A 81 -11.31 5.68 -2.87
C THR A 81 -11.28 4.28 -3.44
N ALA A 82 -10.97 4.12 -4.73
CA ALA A 82 -10.82 2.79 -5.31
C ALA A 82 -9.52 2.08 -4.86
N ASN A 83 -8.47 2.84 -4.52
CA ASN A 83 -7.16 2.31 -4.12
C ASN A 83 -6.22 3.46 -3.69
N ALA A 84 -5.02 3.13 -3.21
CA ALA A 84 -4.00 4.12 -2.86
C ALA A 84 -3.59 5.03 -4.05
N THR A 85 -3.58 4.52 -5.27
CA THR A 85 -3.27 5.35 -6.46
C THR A 85 -4.27 6.49 -6.63
N GLU A 86 -5.57 6.23 -6.47
CA GLU A 86 -6.59 7.29 -6.50
C GLU A 86 -6.42 8.25 -5.33
N SER A 87 -6.15 7.73 -4.13
CA SER A 87 -5.90 8.55 -2.93
C SER A 87 -4.72 9.51 -3.13
N LEU A 88 -3.62 9.04 -3.69
CA LEU A 88 -2.42 9.84 -3.96
C LEU A 88 -2.65 10.89 -5.07
N ASN A 89 -3.36 10.52 -6.15
CA ASN A 89 -3.77 11.50 -7.16
C ASN A 89 -4.65 12.59 -6.56
N LEU A 90 -5.59 12.20 -5.70
CA LEU A 90 -6.48 13.12 -4.99
C LEU A 90 -5.70 14.06 -4.08
N ALA A 91 -4.79 13.51 -3.25
CA ALA A 91 -3.96 14.29 -2.34
C ALA A 91 -3.08 15.29 -3.09
N LEU A 92 -2.29 14.82 -4.05
CA LEU A 92 -1.31 15.63 -4.78
C LEU A 92 -1.99 16.72 -5.61
N SER A 93 -2.99 16.35 -6.44
CA SER A 93 -3.72 17.34 -7.26
C SER A 93 -4.61 18.26 -6.43
N GLY A 94 -5.05 17.79 -5.26
CA GLY A 94 -5.91 18.56 -4.36
C GLY A 94 -5.14 19.59 -3.53
N VAL A 95 -3.87 19.35 -3.26
CA VAL A 95 -3.03 20.22 -2.41
C VAL A 95 -2.17 21.18 -3.24
N LEU A 96 -1.53 20.69 -4.32
CA LEU A 96 -0.53 21.43 -5.08
C LEU A 96 -1.15 22.33 -6.16
N ASN A 97 -0.54 23.50 -6.37
CA ASN A 97 -0.87 24.47 -7.42
C ASN A 97 0.40 24.74 -8.26
N PRO A 98 0.25 25.27 -9.48
CA PRO A 98 1.38 25.80 -10.24
C PRO A 98 2.16 26.83 -9.41
N GLY A 99 3.49 26.71 -9.39
CA GLY A 99 4.39 27.52 -8.57
C GLY A 99 4.69 26.96 -7.19
N ASP A 100 3.95 25.95 -6.71
CA ASP A 100 4.31 25.23 -5.47
C ASP A 100 5.48 24.30 -5.69
N HIS A 101 6.29 24.08 -4.66
CA HIS A 101 7.35 23.09 -4.62
C HIS A 101 6.96 21.90 -3.73
N VAL A 102 7.27 20.69 -4.17
CA VAL A 102 7.06 19.45 -3.43
C VAL A 102 8.34 18.62 -3.37
N ILE A 103 8.62 18.05 -2.20
CA ILE A 103 9.75 17.13 -1.99
C ILE A 103 9.21 15.70 -1.91
N THR A 104 9.89 14.77 -2.58
CA THR A 104 9.63 13.34 -2.55
C THR A 104 10.93 12.54 -2.58
N THR A 105 10.88 11.21 -2.73
CA THR A 105 12.07 10.36 -2.68
C THR A 105 12.18 9.39 -3.86
N GLU A 106 13.35 8.77 -4.05
CA GLU A 106 13.55 7.67 -4.98
C GLU A 106 12.89 6.35 -4.53
N LEU A 107 12.38 6.28 -3.29
CA LEU A 107 11.66 5.10 -2.78
C LEU A 107 10.26 4.96 -3.37
N GLU A 108 9.76 5.99 -4.05
CA GLU A 108 8.35 6.13 -4.39
C GLU A 108 7.88 5.13 -5.44
N HIS A 109 6.67 4.65 -5.20
CA HIS A 109 5.89 3.94 -6.21
C HIS A 109 5.42 4.89 -7.33
N ASN A 110 5.19 4.36 -8.53
CA ASN A 110 4.62 5.12 -9.66
C ASN A 110 3.29 5.86 -9.35
N SER A 111 2.59 5.44 -8.31
CA SER A 111 1.38 6.13 -7.83
C SER A 111 1.65 7.52 -7.24
N VAL A 112 2.89 7.80 -6.83
CA VAL A 112 3.40 9.12 -6.43
C VAL A 112 4.10 9.79 -7.60
N LEU A 113 5.05 9.10 -8.25
CA LEU A 113 5.90 9.69 -9.28
C LEU A 113 5.12 10.19 -10.49
N ARG A 114 4.22 9.36 -11.05
CA ARG A 114 3.49 9.73 -12.27
C ARG A 114 2.55 10.94 -12.10
N PRO A 115 1.76 11.05 -11.01
CA PRO A 115 1.03 12.27 -10.72
C PRO A 115 1.95 13.49 -10.55
N LEU A 116 3.11 13.35 -9.91
CA LEU A 116 4.07 14.43 -9.77
C LEU A 116 4.63 14.89 -11.12
N TYR A 117 4.99 13.99 -12.04
CA TYR A 117 5.44 14.36 -13.39
C TYR A 117 4.34 15.08 -14.19
N ILE A 118 3.06 14.71 -13.98
CA ILE A 118 1.94 15.45 -14.59
C ILE A 118 1.83 16.86 -14.00
N LEU A 119 1.99 17.00 -12.69
CA LEU A 119 1.94 18.29 -11.99
C LEU A 119 3.15 19.16 -12.33
N GLU A 120 4.33 18.59 -12.51
CA GLU A 120 5.54 19.26 -12.99
C GLU A 120 5.31 19.92 -14.35
N ASN A 121 4.68 19.21 -15.31
CA ASN A 121 4.26 19.78 -16.60
C ASN A 121 3.19 20.90 -16.47
N ARG A 122 2.61 21.06 -15.28
CA ARG A 122 1.65 22.13 -14.97
C ARG A 122 2.25 23.25 -14.12
N GLY A 123 3.56 23.23 -13.91
CA GLY A 123 4.29 24.28 -13.20
C GLY A 123 4.48 24.06 -11.70
N VAL A 124 4.30 22.83 -11.20
CA VAL A 124 4.76 22.44 -9.85
C VAL A 124 6.24 22.10 -9.93
N GLU A 125 7.04 22.56 -8.97
CA GLU A 125 8.44 22.18 -8.86
C GLU A 125 8.57 20.91 -8.03
N VAL A 126 9.37 19.94 -8.52
CA VAL A 126 9.54 18.65 -7.84
C VAL A 126 11.01 18.45 -7.49
N THR A 127 11.29 18.14 -6.24
CA THR A 127 12.60 17.65 -5.80
C THR A 127 12.50 16.21 -5.34
N ILE A 128 13.35 15.34 -5.88
CA ILE A 128 13.43 13.92 -5.54
C ILE A 128 14.70 13.69 -4.73
N LEU A 129 14.55 13.28 -3.47
CA LEU A 129 15.69 12.97 -2.60
C LEU A 129 16.27 11.60 -2.97
N PRO A 130 17.60 11.49 -3.09
CA PRO A 130 18.24 10.24 -3.43
C PRO A 130 18.12 9.20 -2.31
N ALA A 131 17.94 7.94 -2.72
CA ALA A 131 18.04 6.80 -1.84
C ALA A 131 19.43 6.16 -1.92
N THR A 132 19.87 5.56 -0.82
CA THR A 132 21.08 4.75 -0.80
C THR A 132 20.83 3.38 -1.45
N ARG A 133 21.90 2.66 -1.79
CA ARG A 133 21.81 1.27 -2.27
C ARG A 133 21.17 0.31 -1.23
N ALA A 134 21.16 0.69 0.04
CA ALA A 134 20.45 -0.03 1.10
C ALA A 134 18.95 0.27 1.16
N GLY A 135 18.44 1.20 0.32
CA GLY A 135 17.04 1.60 0.31
C GLY A 135 16.65 2.56 1.43
N ASN A 136 17.60 3.35 1.92
CA ASN A 136 17.39 4.37 2.96
C ASN A 136 17.57 5.77 2.39
N VAL A 137 16.91 6.78 2.98
CA VAL A 137 17.06 8.20 2.67
C VAL A 137 17.53 8.93 3.92
N ASP A 138 18.60 9.74 3.79
CA ASP A 138 19.11 10.57 4.87
C ASP A 138 18.32 11.89 4.96
N PHE A 139 17.12 11.81 5.53
CA PHE A 139 16.25 12.97 5.70
C PHE A 139 16.88 14.10 6.52
N PRO A 140 17.59 13.83 7.65
CA PRO A 140 18.22 14.89 8.44
C PRO A 140 19.19 15.77 7.65
N SER A 141 19.98 15.19 6.76
CA SER A 141 20.91 15.94 5.93
C SER A 141 20.22 16.58 4.73
N LEU A 142 19.33 15.85 4.05
CA LEU A 142 18.81 16.26 2.74
C LEU A 142 17.66 17.28 2.82
N LEU A 143 16.70 17.10 3.75
CA LEU A 143 15.51 17.95 3.80
C LEU A 143 15.81 19.43 4.00
N PRO A 144 16.70 19.83 4.95
CA PRO A 144 17.00 21.25 5.15
C PRO A 144 17.61 21.93 3.92
N GLU A 145 18.44 21.19 3.15
CA GLU A 145 19.11 21.70 1.96
C GLU A 145 18.19 21.92 0.76
N GLN A 146 17.10 21.14 0.69
CA GLN A 146 16.15 21.17 -0.44
C GLN A 146 14.95 22.06 -0.19
N LEU A 147 14.84 22.68 0.99
CA LEU A 147 13.74 23.58 1.32
C LEU A 147 13.78 24.86 0.50
N ARG A 148 12.66 25.27 -0.07
CA ARG A 148 12.48 26.50 -0.85
C ARG A 148 11.38 27.37 -0.25
N PRO A 149 11.36 28.69 -0.52
CA PRO A 149 10.30 29.57 -0.01
C PRO A 149 8.90 29.17 -0.46
N ASN A 150 8.78 28.50 -1.62
CA ASN A 150 7.54 27.98 -2.19
C ASN A 150 7.32 26.48 -1.89
N THR A 151 8.08 25.85 -1.01
CA THR A 151 7.85 24.48 -0.60
C THR A 151 6.50 24.38 0.10
N LYS A 152 5.61 23.56 -0.44
CA LYS A 152 4.23 23.38 0.02
C LYS A 152 4.01 22.07 0.75
N ALA A 153 4.61 20.99 0.28
CA ALA A 153 4.36 19.65 0.82
C ALA A 153 5.59 18.76 0.70
N ILE A 154 5.62 17.73 1.55
CA ILE A 154 6.49 16.56 1.43
C ILE A 154 5.58 15.35 1.26
N VAL A 155 5.82 14.54 0.23
CA VAL A 155 5.13 13.27 -0.01
C VAL A 155 6.14 12.14 -0.04
N VAL A 156 5.92 11.12 0.80
CA VAL A 156 6.83 9.96 0.86
C VAL A 156 6.06 8.67 1.11
N THR A 157 6.57 7.56 0.57
CA THR A 157 6.11 6.23 0.97
C THR A 157 6.62 5.88 2.36
N HIS A 158 5.77 5.32 3.21
CA HIS A 158 6.18 4.88 4.54
C HIS A 158 7.10 3.66 4.49
N ALA A 159 6.92 2.80 3.48
CA ALA A 159 7.82 1.68 3.24
C ALA A 159 7.97 1.40 1.75
N SER A 160 9.21 1.15 1.33
CA SER A 160 9.51 0.73 -0.04
C SER A 160 8.83 -0.61 -0.35
N ASN A 161 8.10 -0.66 -1.45
CA ASN A 161 7.49 -1.90 -1.94
C ASN A 161 8.50 -2.83 -2.64
N VAL A 162 9.75 -2.42 -2.75
CA VAL A 162 10.87 -3.24 -3.28
C VAL A 162 11.69 -3.80 -2.15
N THR A 163 12.27 -2.94 -1.31
CA THR A 163 13.21 -3.35 -0.25
C THR A 163 12.53 -3.67 1.08
N GLY A 164 11.31 -3.21 1.31
CA GLY A 164 10.64 -3.29 2.60
C GLY A 164 11.14 -2.29 3.65
N SER A 165 12.18 -1.51 3.37
CA SER A 165 12.73 -0.50 4.28
C SER A 165 11.67 0.55 4.61
N MET A 166 11.52 0.86 5.90
CA MET A 166 10.61 1.90 6.40
C MET A 166 11.37 3.18 6.66
N ILE A 167 10.75 4.32 6.36
CA ILE A 167 11.30 5.64 6.67
C ILE A 167 11.01 6.04 8.13
N ASP A 168 11.80 6.97 8.65
CA ASP A 168 11.49 7.69 9.87
C ASP A 168 10.43 8.76 9.58
N MET A 169 9.15 8.36 9.61
CA MET A 169 8.04 9.25 9.31
C MET A 169 7.81 10.30 10.41
N GLU A 170 8.23 10.02 11.65
CA GLU A 170 8.11 10.98 12.75
C GLU A 170 9.04 12.17 12.48
N TYR A 171 10.31 11.92 12.13
CA TYR A 171 11.24 12.98 11.76
C TYR A 171 10.71 13.83 10.59
N VAL A 172 10.23 13.18 9.50
CA VAL A 172 9.71 13.91 8.34
C VAL A 172 8.48 14.74 8.71
N GLY A 173 7.59 14.18 9.51
CA GLY A 173 6.37 14.84 9.93
C GLY A 173 6.62 16.01 10.89
N GLU A 174 7.52 15.88 11.87
CA GLU A 174 7.94 16.95 12.76
C GLU A 174 8.61 18.08 11.96
N PHE A 175 9.48 17.75 11.01
CA PHE A 175 10.08 18.71 10.10
C PHE A 175 9.02 19.51 9.30
N CYS A 176 7.97 18.84 8.82
CA CYS A 176 6.84 19.49 8.13
C CYS A 176 6.08 20.42 9.08
N GLN A 177 5.73 19.93 10.26
CA GLN A 177 4.94 20.67 11.24
C GLN A 177 5.63 21.97 11.67
N GLU A 178 6.92 21.92 11.97
CA GLU A 178 7.73 23.10 12.34
C GLU A 178 7.75 24.19 11.26
N ARG A 179 7.55 23.80 10.00
CA ARG A 179 7.67 24.69 8.82
C ARG A 179 6.34 25.01 8.14
N GLY A 180 5.24 24.49 8.69
CA GLY A 180 3.90 24.68 8.10
C GLY A 180 3.74 24.01 6.73
N LEU A 181 4.48 22.93 6.47
CA LEU A 181 4.37 22.11 5.26
C LEU A 181 3.32 21.02 5.45
N ILE A 182 2.70 20.59 4.36
CA ILE A 182 1.76 19.46 4.37
C ILE A 182 2.52 18.16 4.24
N PHE A 183 2.32 17.23 5.20
CA PHE A 183 2.91 15.90 5.16
C PHE A 183 1.91 14.88 4.61
N ILE A 184 2.23 14.32 3.42
CA ILE A 184 1.46 13.29 2.73
C ILE A 184 2.21 11.95 2.83
N LEU A 185 1.58 10.94 3.44
CA LEU A 185 2.17 9.62 3.62
C LEU A 185 1.46 8.56 2.76
N ASP A 186 2.22 7.90 1.87
CA ASP A 186 1.75 6.69 1.19
C ASP A 186 1.90 5.48 2.11
N ALA A 187 0.80 5.03 2.69
CA ALA A 187 0.72 3.88 3.57
C ALA A 187 0.29 2.58 2.86
N ALA A 188 0.45 2.48 1.54
CA ALA A 188 -0.01 1.31 0.78
C ALA A 188 0.63 0.00 1.23
N GLN A 189 1.85 0.01 1.78
CA GLN A 189 2.52 -1.18 2.32
C GLN A 189 2.34 -1.32 3.83
N THR A 190 1.99 -0.25 4.53
CA THR A 190 2.03 -0.21 6.00
C THR A 190 0.67 -0.12 6.67
N ALA A 191 -0.40 0.23 5.93
CA ALA A 191 -1.76 0.13 6.43
C ALA A 191 -2.12 -1.34 6.70
N GLY A 192 -2.40 -1.67 7.98
CA GLY A 192 -2.61 -3.04 8.45
C GLY A 192 -1.35 -3.75 8.94
N PHE A 193 -0.19 -3.08 8.85
CA PHE A 193 1.09 -3.54 9.38
C PHE A 193 1.62 -2.61 10.49
N TYR A 194 1.56 -1.30 10.28
CA TYR A 194 1.99 -0.29 11.25
C TYR A 194 0.79 0.23 12.08
N SER A 195 1.03 0.50 13.36
CA SER A 195 0.01 1.07 14.26
C SER A 195 0.07 2.59 14.21
N TYR A 196 -0.90 3.20 13.57
CA TYR A 196 -1.02 4.65 13.49
C TYR A 196 -1.83 5.21 14.65
N GLU A 197 -1.50 6.43 15.08
CA GLU A 197 -2.24 7.26 16.03
C GLU A 197 -2.44 8.64 15.40
N LEU A 198 -3.21 8.71 14.31
CA LEU A 198 -3.29 9.89 13.43
C LEU A 198 -3.64 11.18 14.16
N LYS A 199 -4.46 11.11 15.21
CA LYS A 199 -4.78 12.27 16.05
C LYS A 199 -3.56 12.90 16.72
N LYS A 200 -2.51 12.11 17.00
CA LYS A 200 -1.28 12.55 17.67
C LYS A 200 -0.10 12.67 16.70
N SER A 201 -0.22 12.04 15.55
CA SER A 201 0.82 11.99 14.53
C SER A 201 0.94 13.32 13.78
N PRO A 202 2.14 13.68 13.30
CA PRO A 202 2.35 14.82 12.44
C PRO A 202 1.85 14.62 10.99
N ILE A 203 1.20 13.50 10.68
CA ILE A 203 0.67 13.20 9.35
C ILE A 203 -0.56 14.06 9.06
N ASP A 204 -0.56 14.80 7.95
CA ASP A 204 -1.71 15.59 7.51
C ASP A 204 -2.62 14.83 6.55
N ILE A 205 -2.04 14.01 5.66
CA ILE A 205 -2.78 13.16 4.73
C ILE A 205 -2.15 11.77 4.72
N LEU A 206 -2.99 10.73 4.91
CA LEU A 206 -2.56 9.34 4.78
C LEU A 206 -3.34 8.66 3.67
N CYS A 207 -2.63 8.10 2.68
CA CYS A 207 -3.21 7.38 1.56
C CYS A 207 -3.03 5.87 1.74
N PHE A 208 -4.11 5.08 1.60
CA PHE A 208 -4.05 3.63 1.82
C PHE A 208 -4.88 2.82 0.82
N THR A 209 -4.58 1.53 0.73
CA THR A 209 -5.35 0.57 -0.05
C THR A 209 -5.88 -0.56 0.83
N GLY A 210 -7.06 -1.09 0.49
CA GLY A 210 -7.70 -2.12 1.30
C GLY A 210 -7.16 -3.53 1.07
N HIS A 211 -6.60 -3.82 -0.12
CA HIS A 211 -6.34 -5.20 -0.56
C HIS A 211 -4.98 -5.78 -0.16
N LYS A 212 -4.16 -5.05 0.58
CA LYS A 212 -2.85 -5.49 1.11
C LYS A 212 -2.98 -5.83 2.60
N GLY A 213 -2.21 -5.19 3.46
CA GLY A 213 -2.18 -5.48 4.90
C GLY A 213 -3.51 -5.33 5.66
N LEU A 214 -4.50 -4.63 5.09
CA LEU A 214 -5.86 -4.57 5.64
C LEU A 214 -6.74 -5.77 5.27
N TYR A 215 -6.25 -6.72 4.46
CA TYR A 215 -6.94 -7.94 4.03
C TYR A 215 -8.32 -7.75 3.37
N GLY A 216 -8.68 -6.52 3.00
CA GLY A 216 -9.90 -6.20 2.27
C GLY A 216 -9.85 -6.62 0.79
N PRO A 217 -10.93 -6.42 0.03
CA PRO A 217 -10.96 -6.72 -1.39
C PRO A 217 -10.20 -5.66 -2.21
N GLN A 218 -9.90 -5.98 -3.45
CA GLN A 218 -9.48 -5.01 -4.46
C GLN A 218 -10.61 -4.03 -4.78
N GLY A 219 -10.27 -2.86 -5.33
CA GLY A 219 -11.26 -1.84 -5.73
C GLY A 219 -11.83 -1.02 -4.57
N VAL A 220 -11.16 -1.01 -3.41
CA VAL A 220 -11.44 -0.14 -2.28
C VAL A 220 -10.17 0.24 -1.54
N GLY A 221 -10.08 1.50 -1.18
CA GLY A 221 -9.03 2.11 -0.37
C GLY A 221 -9.57 3.36 0.31
N GLY A 222 -8.71 4.26 0.71
CA GLY A 222 -9.14 5.51 1.31
C GLY A 222 -8.02 6.51 1.52
N ILE A 223 -8.46 7.70 1.87
CA ILE A 223 -7.63 8.83 2.24
C ILE A 223 -8.09 9.36 3.59
N TYR A 224 -7.17 9.53 4.52
CA TYR A 224 -7.37 10.35 5.70
C TYR A 224 -6.88 11.77 5.41
N VAL A 225 -7.66 12.74 5.83
CA VAL A 225 -7.31 14.18 5.76
C VAL A 225 -7.50 14.77 7.15
N LYS A 226 -6.44 15.33 7.70
CA LYS A 226 -6.44 15.97 9.03
C LYS A 226 -7.38 17.18 9.05
N PRO A 227 -8.15 17.41 10.12
CA PRO A 227 -8.96 18.60 10.27
C PRO A 227 -8.17 19.90 10.04
N GLY A 228 -8.70 20.79 9.21
CA GLY A 228 -8.05 22.04 8.83
C GLY A 228 -7.27 21.97 7.51
N ILE A 229 -6.96 20.78 7.01
CA ILE A 229 -6.35 20.62 5.68
C ILE A 229 -7.44 20.58 4.61
N THR A 230 -7.27 21.38 3.57
CA THR A 230 -8.19 21.42 2.42
C THR A 230 -7.59 20.66 1.24
N VAL A 231 -8.32 19.69 0.73
CA VAL A 231 -8.00 18.93 -0.48
C VAL A 231 -9.07 19.19 -1.52
N ARG A 232 -8.70 19.70 -2.69
CA ARG A 232 -9.63 19.89 -3.82
C ARG A 232 -10.08 18.53 -4.37
N PRO A 233 -11.36 18.37 -4.74
CA PRO A 233 -11.83 17.12 -5.30
C PRO A 233 -11.18 16.84 -6.67
N LEU A 234 -10.82 15.58 -6.90
CA LEU A 234 -10.38 15.10 -8.23
C LEU A 234 -11.58 14.86 -9.16
N LYS A 235 -12.69 14.44 -8.57
CA LYS A 235 -13.98 14.18 -9.26
C LYS A 235 -15.06 14.99 -8.60
N VAL A 236 -15.94 15.57 -9.42
CA VAL A 236 -17.13 16.31 -8.97
C VAL A 236 -18.38 15.68 -9.60
N GLY A 237 -19.51 15.73 -8.89
CA GLY A 237 -20.75 15.14 -9.41
C GLY A 237 -21.76 14.84 -8.33
N GLY A 238 -22.50 13.75 -8.46
CA GLY A 238 -23.51 13.34 -7.48
C GLY A 238 -22.86 12.98 -6.15
N SER A 239 -23.18 13.74 -5.11
CA SER A 239 -22.68 13.53 -3.73
C SER A 239 -23.77 13.02 -2.77
N GLY A 240 -25.01 12.92 -3.25
CA GLY A 240 -26.17 12.60 -2.40
C GLY A 240 -26.63 13.74 -1.50
N ILE A 241 -25.93 14.87 -1.43
CA ILE A 241 -26.26 16.05 -0.64
C ILE A 241 -26.21 17.32 -1.50
N GLN A 242 -26.82 18.42 -1.01
CA GLN A 242 -26.80 19.75 -1.65
C GLN A 242 -27.21 19.74 -3.15
N THR A 243 -28.23 18.96 -3.51
CA THR A 243 -28.64 18.70 -4.91
C THR A 243 -28.88 19.98 -5.74
N PHE A 244 -29.34 21.05 -5.13
CA PHE A 244 -29.62 22.33 -5.80
C PHE A 244 -28.44 23.32 -5.81
N SER A 245 -27.31 22.95 -5.15
CA SER A 245 -26.09 23.73 -5.22
C SER A 245 -25.43 23.60 -6.58
N ARG A 246 -24.88 24.69 -7.12
CA ARG A 246 -24.06 24.67 -8.35
C ARG A 246 -22.63 24.23 -8.09
N THR A 247 -22.19 24.23 -6.84
CA THR A 247 -20.86 23.83 -6.42
C THR A 247 -20.91 22.45 -5.75
N HIS A 248 -19.82 21.69 -5.89
CA HIS A 248 -19.64 20.44 -5.17
C HIS A 248 -19.51 20.70 -3.66
N PRO A 249 -19.97 19.79 -2.78
CA PRO A 249 -19.76 19.93 -1.33
C PRO A 249 -18.30 20.12 -0.97
N SER A 250 -18.03 20.98 0.03
CA SER A 250 -16.69 21.28 0.52
C SER A 250 -16.36 20.56 1.84
N GLN A 251 -17.34 19.89 2.45
CA GLN A 251 -17.15 19.17 3.72
C GLN A 251 -16.75 17.72 3.48
N MET A 252 -15.80 17.25 4.26
CA MET A 252 -15.43 15.84 4.33
C MET A 252 -16.55 15.00 4.96
N PRO A 253 -16.76 13.80 4.51
CA PRO A 253 -16.07 13.08 3.44
C PRO A 253 -16.61 13.38 2.03
N GLU A 254 -17.79 13.99 1.91
CA GLU A 254 -18.52 14.18 0.64
C GLU A 254 -17.76 15.06 -0.36
N ALA A 255 -16.86 15.91 0.13
CA ALA A 255 -15.96 16.69 -0.73
C ALA A 255 -15.12 15.81 -1.66
N LEU A 256 -14.74 14.62 -1.21
CA LEU A 256 -13.84 13.73 -1.91
C LEU A 256 -14.52 12.45 -2.45
N GLU A 257 -15.81 12.26 -2.13
CA GLU A 257 -16.62 11.11 -2.55
C GLU A 257 -17.69 11.52 -3.56
N ALA A 258 -17.38 11.46 -4.84
CA ALA A 258 -18.37 11.70 -5.89
C ALA A 258 -18.82 10.38 -6.52
N GLY A 259 -20.13 10.22 -6.70
CA GLY A 259 -20.75 9.03 -7.27
C GLY A 259 -21.20 8.01 -6.21
N THR A 260 -21.75 6.90 -6.69
CA THR A 260 -22.20 5.80 -5.82
C THR A 260 -20.99 5.02 -5.29
N LEU A 261 -20.92 4.85 -3.97
CA LEU A 261 -19.83 4.14 -3.32
C LEU A 261 -19.87 2.63 -3.61
N ASN A 262 -18.69 1.99 -3.63
CA ASN A 262 -18.55 0.54 -3.71
C ASN A 262 -18.88 -0.11 -2.35
N LEU A 263 -20.16 -0.16 -2.00
CA LEU A 263 -20.60 -0.67 -0.70
C LEU A 263 -20.17 -2.11 -0.42
N PRO A 264 -20.24 -3.07 -1.38
CA PRO A 264 -19.74 -4.42 -1.13
C PRO A 264 -18.24 -4.43 -0.81
N GLY A 265 -17.45 -3.66 -1.56
CA GLY A 265 -16.01 -3.51 -1.28
C GLY A 265 -15.73 -2.87 0.08
N ILE A 266 -16.50 -1.86 0.47
CA ILE A 266 -16.40 -1.17 1.76
C ILE A 266 -16.74 -2.13 2.92
N ALA A 267 -17.79 -2.94 2.77
CA ALA A 267 -18.15 -3.97 3.76
C ALA A 267 -17.03 -5.02 3.90
N GLY A 268 -16.48 -5.48 2.78
CA GLY A 268 -15.35 -6.40 2.75
C GLY A 268 -14.09 -5.79 3.39
N LEU A 269 -13.80 -4.50 3.14
CA LEU A 269 -12.69 -3.79 3.78
C LEU A 269 -12.86 -3.74 5.31
N ARG A 270 -14.06 -3.40 5.79
CA ARG A 270 -14.36 -3.43 7.23
C ARG A 270 -14.10 -4.80 7.83
N ALA A 271 -14.57 -5.87 7.18
CA ALA A 271 -14.34 -7.25 7.65
C ALA A 271 -12.84 -7.62 7.67
N GLY A 272 -12.05 -7.10 6.73
CA GLY A 272 -10.60 -7.23 6.74
C GLY A 272 -9.94 -6.50 7.91
N VAL A 273 -10.34 -5.26 8.20
CA VAL A 273 -9.87 -4.48 9.36
C VAL A 273 -10.24 -5.18 10.68
N ASP A 274 -11.47 -5.66 10.79
CA ASP A 274 -11.92 -6.45 11.96
C ASP A 274 -11.06 -7.72 12.14
N TYR A 275 -10.68 -8.38 11.05
CA TYR A 275 -9.78 -9.53 11.10
C TYR A 275 -8.39 -9.12 11.65
N VAL A 276 -7.77 -8.06 11.12
CA VAL A 276 -6.46 -7.57 11.57
C VAL A 276 -6.50 -7.20 13.06
N LYS A 277 -7.54 -6.53 13.52
CA LYS A 277 -7.74 -6.20 14.94
C LYS A 277 -7.84 -7.45 15.82
N ASN A 278 -8.58 -8.46 15.37
CA ASN A 278 -8.77 -9.70 16.13
C ASN A 278 -7.49 -10.53 16.22
N VAL A 279 -6.66 -10.56 15.16
CA VAL A 279 -5.34 -11.21 15.20
C VAL A 279 -4.37 -10.39 16.06
N GLY A 280 -4.43 -9.07 15.95
CA GLY A 280 -3.58 -8.11 16.60
C GLY A 280 -2.33 -7.74 15.78
N LEU A 281 -2.14 -6.43 15.54
CA LEU A 281 -1.01 -5.92 14.74
C LEU A 281 0.36 -6.37 15.25
N HIS A 282 0.55 -6.37 16.57
CA HIS A 282 1.81 -6.81 17.17
C HIS A 282 2.13 -8.26 16.82
N ARG A 283 1.13 -9.15 16.89
CA ARG A 283 1.30 -10.57 16.54
C ARG A 283 1.58 -10.75 15.05
N ILE A 284 0.85 -10.03 14.18
CA ILE A 284 1.09 -10.03 12.73
C ILE A 284 2.53 -9.63 12.45
N ARG A 285 2.97 -8.48 12.95
CA ARG A 285 4.33 -7.96 12.75
C ARG A 285 5.41 -8.92 13.24
N GLN A 286 5.22 -9.52 14.42
CA GLN A 286 6.20 -10.44 14.97
C GLN A 286 6.35 -11.69 14.09
N GLN A 287 5.24 -12.31 13.68
CA GLN A 287 5.25 -13.48 12.81
C GLN A 287 5.87 -13.14 11.43
N GLU A 288 5.49 -12.02 10.85
CA GLU A 288 6.03 -11.58 9.56
C GLU A 288 7.53 -11.23 9.65
N TRP A 289 7.98 -10.64 10.75
CA TRP A 289 9.39 -10.42 11.01
C TRP A 289 10.18 -11.73 11.16
N ASP A 290 9.66 -12.69 11.91
CA ASP A 290 10.31 -13.98 12.13
C ASP A 290 10.49 -14.73 10.80
N LEU A 291 9.47 -14.73 9.94
CA LEU A 291 9.53 -15.32 8.60
C LEU A 291 10.55 -14.58 7.70
N THR A 292 10.49 -13.24 7.69
CA THR A 292 11.37 -12.40 6.87
C THR A 292 12.84 -12.58 7.26
N SER A 293 13.12 -12.52 8.56
CA SER A 293 14.47 -12.69 9.11
C SER A 293 15.02 -14.07 8.84
N TYR A 294 14.21 -15.11 9.03
CA TYR A 294 14.58 -16.47 8.70
C TYR A 294 14.90 -16.63 7.20
N PHE A 295 13.98 -16.18 6.33
CA PHE A 295 14.19 -16.29 4.88
C PHE A 295 15.44 -15.53 4.43
N HIS A 296 15.62 -14.29 4.90
CA HIS A 296 16.82 -13.49 4.61
C HIS A 296 18.11 -14.24 5.04
N THR A 297 18.15 -14.75 6.27
CA THR A 297 19.31 -15.43 6.81
C THR A 297 19.70 -16.68 6.00
N GLU A 298 18.71 -17.41 5.51
CA GLU A 298 18.95 -18.63 4.76
C GLU A 298 19.22 -18.38 3.27
N VAL A 299 18.54 -17.41 2.66
CA VAL A 299 18.70 -17.13 1.22
C VAL A 299 20.06 -16.51 0.91
N THR A 300 20.62 -15.72 1.82
CA THR A 300 21.96 -15.14 1.67
C THR A 300 23.10 -16.17 1.69
N LYS A 301 22.82 -17.41 2.11
CA LYS A 301 23.78 -18.53 2.05
C LYS A 301 23.82 -19.21 0.69
N ILE A 302 22.87 -18.93 -0.19
CA ILE A 302 22.80 -19.53 -1.53
C ILE A 302 23.81 -18.82 -2.43
N PRO A 303 24.74 -19.56 -3.08
CA PRO A 303 25.73 -18.97 -3.97
C PRO A 303 25.08 -18.15 -5.10
N GLY A 304 25.65 -16.99 -5.41
CA GLY A 304 25.18 -16.12 -6.47
C GLY A 304 23.96 -15.25 -6.11
N VAL A 305 23.37 -15.41 -4.93
CA VAL A 305 22.25 -14.56 -4.48
C VAL A 305 22.76 -13.21 -3.99
N GLU A 306 22.24 -12.13 -4.53
CA GLU A 306 22.37 -10.76 -4.04
C GLU A 306 21.02 -10.28 -3.49
N VAL A 307 20.97 -9.94 -2.20
CA VAL A 307 19.75 -9.41 -1.53
C VAL A 307 19.82 -7.90 -1.41
N TYR A 308 18.70 -7.23 -1.64
CA TYR A 308 18.58 -5.77 -1.63
C TYR A 308 17.84 -5.27 -0.39
N GLY A 309 18.29 -4.13 0.16
CA GLY A 309 17.70 -3.47 1.33
C GLY A 309 18.50 -3.68 2.60
N ASP A 310 18.12 -2.95 3.65
CA ASP A 310 18.72 -3.01 4.98
C ASP A 310 17.92 -3.95 5.89
N PHE A 311 18.58 -4.98 6.41
CA PHE A 311 18.01 -5.98 7.33
C PHE A 311 18.55 -5.83 8.77
N SER A 312 19.26 -4.76 9.07
CA SER A 312 19.80 -4.49 10.41
C SER A 312 18.71 -4.11 11.43
N SER A 313 17.54 -3.64 10.95
CA SER A 313 16.42 -3.22 11.80
C SER A 313 15.17 -4.08 11.57
N PRO A 314 14.42 -4.43 12.65
CA PRO A 314 13.11 -5.07 12.55
C PRO A 314 12.00 -4.10 12.09
N GLN A 315 12.29 -2.80 11.96
CA GLN A 315 11.34 -1.80 11.46
C GLN A 315 11.33 -1.81 9.94
N ARG A 316 10.72 -2.87 9.38
CA ARG A 316 10.59 -3.07 7.94
C ARG A 316 9.36 -3.91 7.61
N CYS A 317 8.82 -3.73 6.40
CA CYS A 317 7.77 -4.60 5.87
C CYS A 317 8.33 -5.99 5.52
N PRO A 318 7.49 -7.04 5.50
CA PRO A 318 7.88 -8.43 5.27
C PRO A 318 8.19 -8.69 3.78
N ILE A 319 9.21 -8.03 3.26
CA ILE A 319 9.62 -8.05 1.85
C ILE A 319 11.11 -8.37 1.77
N VAL A 320 11.47 -9.31 0.88
CA VAL A 320 12.85 -9.62 0.50
C VAL A 320 12.94 -9.57 -1.03
N ALA A 321 13.69 -8.60 -1.56
CA ALA A 321 14.02 -8.53 -2.96
C ALA A 321 15.44 -9.02 -3.18
N LEU A 322 15.64 -9.81 -4.22
CA LEU A 322 16.95 -10.38 -4.54
C LEU A 322 17.10 -10.61 -6.04
N ASN A 323 18.33 -10.83 -6.48
CA ASN A 323 18.63 -11.41 -7.78
C ASN A 323 19.63 -12.55 -7.62
N ILE A 324 19.72 -13.42 -8.61
CA ILE A 324 20.70 -14.49 -8.70
C ILE A 324 21.61 -14.20 -9.89
N HIS A 325 22.92 -14.17 -9.69
CA HIS A 325 23.86 -13.88 -10.74
C HIS A 325 23.70 -14.85 -11.93
N GLY A 326 23.65 -14.29 -13.13
CA GLY A 326 23.48 -15.05 -14.38
C GLY A 326 22.03 -15.32 -14.78
N PHE A 327 21.03 -14.96 -13.94
CA PHE A 327 19.62 -15.23 -14.23
C PHE A 327 18.78 -13.95 -14.23
N GLU A 328 17.86 -13.85 -15.17
CA GLU A 328 16.83 -12.81 -15.15
C GLU A 328 15.77 -13.10 -14.08
N SER A 329 15.35 -12.05 -13.37
CA SER A 329 14.34 -12.18 -12.30
C SER A 329 13.02 -12.76 -12.79
N SER A 330 12.65 -12.50 -14.05
CA SER A 330 11.44 -13.01 -14.71
C SER A 330 11.48 -14.53 -14.90
N LEU A 331 12.59 -15.07 -15.38
CA LEU A 331 12.76 -16.51 -15.58
C LEU A 331 12.75 -17.26 -14.27
N MET A 332 13.43 -16.73 -13.26
CA MET A 332 13.42 -17.34 -11.92
C MET A 332 11.99 -17.36 -11.31
N SER A 333 11.23 -16.27 -11.48
CA SER A 333 9.84 -16.23 -11.04
C SER A 333 8.95 -17.22 -11.79
N GLN A 334 9.18 -17.40 -13.09
CA GLN A 334 8.44 -18.34 -13.92
C GLN A 334 8.76 -19.78 -13.51
N ALA A 335 10.05 -20.16 -13.38
CA ALA A 335 10.46 -21.49 -12.97
C ALA A 335 9.92 -21.86 -11.57
N LEU A 336 9.96 -20.91 -10.61
CA LEU A 336 9.36 -21.12 -9.30
C LEU A 336 7.87 -21.43 -9.38
N ALA A 337 7.14 -20.72 -10.26
CA ALA A 337 5.69 -20.92 -10.43
C ALA A 337 5.35 -22.23 -11.14
N GLU A 338 6.06 -22.57 -12.22
CA GLU A 338 5.75 -23.71 -13.09
C GLU A 338 6.21 -25.05 -12.49
N GLU A 339 7.42 -25.08 -11.91
CA GLU A 339 8.01 -26.33 -11.42
C GLU A 339 7.70 -26.60 -9.94
N PHE A 340 7.55 -25.52 -9.13
CA PHE A 340 7.43 -25.66 -7.67
C PHE A 340 6.11 -25.15 -7.11
N SER A 341 5.22 -24.58 -7.94
CA SER A 341 3.97 -23.92 -7.50
C SER A 341 4.20 -22.81 -6.47
N ILE A 342 5.33 -22.08 -6.58
CA ILE A 342 5.72 -20.98 -5.71
C ILE A 342 5.52 -19.65 -6.46
N TYR A 343 4.59 -18.83 -5.99
CA TYR A 343 4.18 -17.59 -6.66
C TYR A 343 4.85 -16.39 -6.04
N THR A 344 5.72 -15.75 -6.81
CA THR A 344 6.50 -14.56 -6.48
C THR A 344 6.25 -13.47 -7.50
N ARG A 345 6.93 -12.34 -7.39
CA ARG A 345 6.86 -11.27 -8.39
C ARG A 345 8.25 -10.83 -8.82
N SER A 346 8.44 -10.67 -10.14
CA SER A 346 9.68 -10.17 -10.74
C SER A 346 9.51 -8.78 -11.36
N GLY A 347 10.61 -8.15 -11.75
CA GLY A 347 10.67 -6.92 -12.53
C GLY A 347 10.73 -5.66 -11.69
N GLY A 348 10.23 -4.55 -12.24
CA GLY A 348 10.42 -3.19 -11.69
C GLY A 348 9.47 -2.76 -10.57
N HIS A 349 8.51 -3.60 -10.16
CA HIS A 349 7.57 -3.37 -9.04
C HIS A 349 6.90 -1.99 -9.01
N CYS A 350 6.83 -1.28 -10.14
CA CYS A 350 6.36 0.09 -10.25
C CYS A 350 7.14 1.11 -9.39
N ALA A 351 8.42 0.87 -9.11
CA ALA A 351 9.32 1.75 -8.35
C ALA A 351 10.63 1.99 -9.13
N PRO A 352 10.58 2.69 -10.29
CA PRO A 352 11.71 2.78 -11.22
C PRO A 352 12.94 3.46 -10.62
N LEU A 353 12.77 4.49 -9.80
CA LEU A 353 13.88 5.23 -9.21
C LEU A 353 14.61 4.39 -8.15
N MET A 354 13.85 3.59 -7.39
CA MET A 354 14.45 2.65 -6.43
C MET A 354 15.36 1.63 -7.14
N HIS A 355 14.95 1.10 -8.30
CA HIS A 355 15.79 0.23 -9.10
C HIS A 355 17.04 0.93 -9.65
N GLY A 356 16.96 2.24 -9.92
CA GLY A 356 18.12 3.09 -10.20
C GLY A 356 19.10 3.13 -9.03
N ALA A 357 18.62 3.40 -7.82
CA ALA A 357 19.43 3.45 -6.60
C ALA A 357 20.07 2.08 -6.24
N LEU A 358 19.32 0.98 -6.46
CA LEU A 358 19.81 -0.38 -6.24
C LEU A 358 20.85 -0.84 -7.30
N GLY A 359 20.88 -0.19 -8.46
CA GLY A 359 21.72 -0.62 -9.59
C GLY A 359 21.14 -1.81 -10.36
N THR A 360 19.86 -2.12 -10.19
CA THR A 360 19.18 -3.21 -10.89
C THR A 360 18.51 -2.77 -12.19
N GLY A 361 18.37 -1.47 -12.42
CA GLY A 361 17.89 -0.88 -13.67
C GLY A 361 16.59 -1.51 -14.18
N GLU A 362 16.55 -1.81 -15.49
CA GLU A 362 15.39 -2.42 -16.14
C GLU A 362 15.23 -3.92 -15.84
N MET A 363 16.29 -4.61 -15.39
CA MET A 363 16.24 -6.01 -14.99
C MET A 363 15.30 -6.21 -13.79
N GLY A 364 15.18 -5.21 -12.92
CA GLY A 364 14.37 -5.29 -11.71
C GLY A 364 14.92 -6.29 -10.68
N ALA A 365 14.03 -6.88 -9.91
CA ALA A 365 14.37 -7.86 -8.89
C ALA A 365 13.29 -8.94 -8.75
N LEU A 366 13.67 -10.12 -8.28
CA LEU A 366 12.76 -11.14 -7.79
C LEU A 366 12.38 -10.79 -6.35
N ARG A 367 11.08 -10.59 -6.09
CA ARG A 367 10.56 -10.16 -4.80
C ARG A 367 9.73 -11.25 -4.14
N PHE A 368 10.09 -11.57 -2.92
CA PHE A 368 9.31 -12.37 -1.98
C PHE A 368 8.66 -11.46 -0.96
N SER A 369 7.40 -11.71 -0.65
CA SER A 369 6.70 -10.97 0.39
C SER A 369 5.76 -11.89 1.15
N PHE A 370 5.82 -11.77 2.46
CA PHE A 370 5.20 -12.70 3.39
C PHE A 370 3.99 -12.08 4.07
N SER A 371 3.15 -12.94 4.64
CA SER A 371 2.13 -12.56 5.61
C SER A 371 2.21 -13.52 6.79
N HIS A 372 1.55 -13.16 7.89
CA HIS A 372 1.43 -14.03 9.05
C HIS A 372 0.69 -15.37 8.78
N LEU A 373 0.12 -15.53 7.58
CA LEU A 373 -0.51 -16.78 7.13
C LEU A 373 0.48 -17.75 6.51
N ASN A 374 1.67 -17.28 6.09
CA ASN A 374 2.71 -18.15 5.58
C ASN A 374 3.35 -18.96 6.71
N THR A 375 3.92 -20.10 6.36
CA THR A 375 4.57 -21.00 7.32
C THR A 375 6.08 -21.12 7.06
N ARG A 376 6.81 -21.57 8.05
CA ARG A 376 8.25 -21.83 7.93
C ARG A 376 8.52 -22.92 6.91
N GLU A 377 7.69 -23.95 6.85
CA GLU A 377 7.78 -25.06 5.91
C GLU A 377 7.64 -24.59 4.47
N GLU A 378 6.76 -23.62 4.20
CA GLU A 378 6.65 -22.98 2.87
C GLU A 378 7.96 -22.26 2.49
N LEU A 379 8.61 -21.58 3.43
CA LEU A 379 9.87 -20.91 3.22
C LEU A 379 11.02 -21.91 3.01
N GLU A 380 11.05 -22.99 3.77
CA GLU A 380 12.06 -24.07 3.60
C GLU A 380 11.94 -24.73 2.22
N THR A 381 10.71 -24.97 1.75
CA THR A 381 10.44 -25.47 0.39
C THR A 381 10.93 -24.46 -0.66
N THR A 382 10.64 -23.17 -0.46
CA THR A 382 11.09 -22.11 -1.37
C THR A 382 12.61 -21.99 -1.43
N LEU A 383 13.28 -22.06 -0.29
CA LEU A 383 14.75 -22.06 -0.22
C LEU A 383 15.38 -23.29 -0.88
N GLY A 384 14.72 -24.45 -0.79
CA GLY A 384 15.09 -25.66 -1.52
C GLY A 384 15.01 -25.46 -3.04
N ALA A 385 13.88 -24.90 -3.52
CA ALA A 385 13.68 -24.59 -4.93
C ALA A 385 14.71 -23.57 -5.45
N LEU A 386 15.02 -22.53 -4.66
CA LEU A 386 16.02 -21.53 -5.04
C LEU A 386 17.44 -22.13 -5.13
N ARG A 387 17.82 -23.07 -4.22
CA ARG A 387 19.10 -23.77 -4.31
C ARG A 387 19.18 -24.64 -5.55
N ASP A 388 18.12 -25.36 -5.87
CA ASP A 388 18.03 -26.17 -7.09
C ASP A 388 18.19 -25.30 -8.34
N LEU A 389 17.36 -24.28 -8.49
CA LEU A 389 17.40 -23.37 -9.64
C LEU A 389 18.73 -22.63 -9.78
N SER A 390 19.34 -22.18 -8.67
CA SER A 390 20.62 -21.47 -8.70
C SER A 390 21.82 -22.35 -9.07
N SER A 391 21.67 -23.68 -9.04
CA SER A 391 22.70 -24.63 -9.42
C SER A 391 22.64 -25.05 -10.89
N ARG A 392 21.64 -24.62 -11.64
CA ARG A 392 21.43 -24.95 -13.05
C ARG A 392 22.23 -24.04 -13.98
N GLU A 393 22.46 -24.50 -15.20
CA GLU A 393 23.01 -23.66 -16.27
C GLU A 393 21.87 -22.90 -16.95
N TRP A 394 22.21 -21.79 -17.64
CA TRP A 394 21.22 -20.95 -18.33
C TRP A 394 20.41 -21.71 -19.39
N GLU A 395 21.08 -22.68 -20.07
CA GLU A 395 20.44 -23.51 -21.10
C GLU A 395 19.31 -24.39 -20.57
N ASP A 396 19.27 -24.67 -19.27
CA ASP A 396 18.20 -25.48 -18.64
C ASP A 396 16.86 -24.72 -18.55
N PHE A 397 16.84 -23.42 -18.82
CA PHE A 397 15.63 -22.57 -18.79
C PHE A 397 15.06 -22.27 -20.18
N LEU A 398 15.76 -22.68 -21.25
CA LEU A 398 15.35 -22.49 -22.65
C LEU A 398 14.64 -23.73 -23.20
#